data_86be5ff571be7be108efc7496d519342
#
_entry.id   86be5ff571be7be108efc7496d519342
#
_cell.length_a   1.000
_cell.length_b   1.000
_cell.length_c   1.000
_cell.angle_alpha   90.00
_cell.angle_beta   90.00
_cell.angle_gamma   90.00
#
_symmetry.space_group_name_H-M   'P 1'
#
loop_
_entity.id
_entity.type
_entity.pdbx_description
1 polymer ?
#
loop_
_entity_poly.entity_id
_entity_poly.type
_entity_poly.pdbx_seq_one_letter_code
_entity_poly.pdbx_strand_id
1 'polypeptide(L)'
;MKKLGLLLFPLLAITLMLGGNAFAQDNSTYFTTYYSNANTSGAPDATLRIINDGNTDANLYADIYVFDDSQELQACCGCVISADGLLSESVNKNLTADPITGIKPQRGVIKVISSQSSDPTVISQFPGLREWSTHVQKLTSGYAMTETLAADSNLAPSEADLLSMLCSFDELLSGHPCTCTQEDQDF
;
A
#
# COMPACT_ATOMS: atom_id res chain seq x y z
N MET A 1 -58.35 -20.11 57.47
CA MET A 1 -57.94 -20.57 56.16
C MET A 1 -57.16 -19.42 55.50
N LYS A 2 -55.83 -19.46 55.60
CA LYS A 2 -54.95 -18.40 55.09
C LYS A 2 -54.51 -18.77 53.67
N LYS A 3 -54.86 -17.94 52.69
CA LYS A 3 -54.37 -18.07 51.27
C LYS A 3 -52.98 -17.48 51.19
N LEU A 4 -52.03 -18.35 50.94
CA LEU A 4 -50.61 -17.96 50.63
C LEU A 4 -50.50 -17.58 49.15
N GLY A 5 -50.36 -16.28 48.88
CA GLY A 5 -50.12 -15.76 47.53
C GLY A 5 -48.66 -15.95 47.14
N LEU A 6 -48.45 -16.80 46.15
CA LEU A 6 -47.14 -17.02 45.57
C LEU A 6 -46.84 -15.90 44.54
N LEU A 7 -45.97 -14.97 44.92
CA LEU A 7 -45.46 -13.92 44.03
C LEU A 7 -44.37 -14.52 43.11
N LEU A 8 -44.72 -14.79 41.86
CA LEU A 8 -43.73 -15.09 40.81
C LEU A 8 -43.08 -13.78 40.39
N PHE A 9 -41.82 -13.60 40.75
CA PHE A 9 -40.95 -12.58 40.13
C PHE A 9 -40.46 -13.08 38.75
N PRO A 10 -40.72 -12.36 37.65
CA PRO A 10 -40.07 -12.67 36.40
C PRO A 10 -38.61 -12.21 36.48
N LEU A 11 -37.70 -13.17 36.46
CA LEU A 11 -36.27 -12.94 36.32
C LEU A 11 -36.02 -12.42 34.91
N LEU A 12 -35.92 -11.10 34.76
CA LEU A 12 -35.55 -10.42 33.49
C LEU A 12 -34.07 -10.67 33.26
N ALA A 13 -33.75 -11.70 32.45
CA ALA A 13 -32.40 -11.96 31.99
C ALA A 13 -32.00 -10.85 31.00
N ILE A 14 -31.29 -9.86 31.53
CA ILE A 14 -30.59 -8.87 30.68
C ILE A 14 -29.39 -9.57 30.06
N THR A 15 -29.55 -10.12 28.87
CA THR A 15 -28.44 -10.50 28.00
C THR A 15 -27.75 -9.22 27.55
N LEU A 16 -26.67 -8.83 28.24
CA LEU A 16 -25.72 -7.88 27.69
C LEU A 16 -25.15 -8.50 26.41
N MET A 17 -25.66 -8.07 25.27
CA MET A 17 -24.96 -8.23 24.00
C MET A 17 -23.70 -7.36 24.09
N LEU A 18 -22.61 -7.94 24.53
CA LEU A 18 -21.28 -7.43 24.27
C LEU A 18 -21.07 -7.57 22.76
N GLY A 19 -21.58 -6.59 22.02
CA GLY A 19 -21.20 -6.38 20.64
C GLY A 19 -19.72 -6.04 20.64
N GLY A 20 -18.87 -7.05 20.63
CA GLY A 20 -17.47 -6.87 20.27
C GLY A 20 -17.49 -6.29 18.87
N ASN A 21 -17.02 -5.05 18.72
CA ASN A 21 -16.62 -4.55 17.44
C ASN A 21 -15.49 -5.47 16.97
N ALA A 22 -15.84 -6.52 16.23
CA ALA A 22 -14.86 -7.22 15.43
C ALA A 22 -14.40 -6.16 14.41
N PHE A 23 -13.30 -5.48 14.69
CA PHE A 23 -12.56 -4.79 13.66
C PHE A 23 -12.19 -5.88 12.67
N ALA A 24 -12.81 -5.84 11.48
CA ALA A 24 -12.43 -6.73 10.42
C ALA A 24 -10.93 -6.48 10.20
N GLN A 25 -10.12 -7.48 10.48
CA GLN A 25 -8.72 -7.43 10.13
C GLN A 25 -8.70 -7.28 8.61
N ASP A 26 -8.16 -6.18 8.16
CA ASP A 26 -7.99 -5.94 6.73
C ASP A 26 -6.91 -6.91 6.24
N ASN A 27 -7.33 -7.88 5.45
CA ASN A 27 -6.46 -8.90 4.87
C ASN A 27 -5.99 -8.52 3.46
N SER A 28 -6.15 -7.26 3.08
CA SER A 28 -5.70 -6.80 1.78
C SER A 28 -4.19 -6.89 1.66
N THR A 29 -3.75 -7.43 0.53
CA THR A 29 -2.33 -7.60 0.21
C THR A 29 -1.93 -6.86 -1.05
N TYR A 30 -2.87 -6.24 -1.75
CA TYR A 30 -2.65 -5.57 -3.02
C TYR A 30 -3.31 -4.19 -3.02
N PHE A 31 -2.49 -3.19 -3.32
CA PHE A 31 -2.87 -1.78 -3.28
C PHE A 31 -2.59 -1.15 -4.65
N THR A 32 -3.44 -0.23 -5.05
CA THR A 32 -3.27 0.49 -6.30
C THR A 32 -3.52 1.97 -6.10
N THR A 33 -2.66 2.78 -6.67
CA THR A 33 -2.79 4.22 -6.69
C THR A 33 -2.31 4.78 -8.03
N TYR A 34 -2.45 6.08 -8.24
CA TYR A 34 -1.94 6.75 -9.42
C TYR A 34 -1.04 7.92 -9.04
N TYR A 35 -0.17 8.30 -9.95
CA TYR A 35 0.60 9.54 -9.84
C TYR A 35 0.38 10.41 -11.07
N SER A 36 0.52 11.72 -10.90
CA SER A 36 0.36 12.69 -11.98
C SER A 36 1.24 13.91 -11.75
N ASN A 37 1.60 14.58 -12.85
CA ASN A 37 2.53 15.71 -12.86
C ASN A 37 3.91 15.39 -12.26
N ALA A 38 4.29 14.12 -12.16
CA ALA A 38 5.64 13.73 -11.79
C ALA A 38 6.66 14.24 -12.81
N ASN A 39 7.89 14.50 -12.37
CA ASN A 39 8.97 14.98 -13.23
C ASN A 39 8.64 16.24 -14.07
N THR A 40 7.61 16.98 -13.67
CA THR A 40 7.18 18.20 -14.35
C THR A 40 7.78 19.42 -13.68
N SER A 41 8.40 20.30 -14.46
CA SER A 41 9.03 21.52 -13.93
C SER A 41 8.03 22.38 -13.17
N GLY A 42 8.36 22.73 -11.91
CA GLY A 42 7.54 23.54 -11.02
C GLY A 42 6.38 22.80 -10.36
N ALA A 43 6.16 21.52 -10.66
CA ALA A 43 5.24 20.68 -9.90
C ALA A 43 5.89 20.23 -8.58
N PRO A 44 5.12 20.17 -7.47
CA PRO A 44 5.59 19.52 -6.26
C PRO A 44 5.75 18.00 -6.50
N ASP A 45 6.61 17.36 -5.73
CA ASP A 45 6.79 15.91 -5.80
C ASP A 45 5.66 15.20 -5.06
N ALA A 46 5.21 14.09 -5.65
CA ALA A 46 4.27 13.18 -5.00
C ALA A 46 5.03 12.20 -4.08
N THR A 47 4.36 11.72 -3.06
CA THR A 47 4.93 10.78 -2.09
C THR A 47 4.03 9.57 -1.95
N LEU A 48 4.63 8.39 -1.95
CA LEU A 48 4.04 7.13 -1.54
C LEU A 48 4.45 6.87 -0.10
N ARG A 49 3.48 6.63 0.79
CA ARG A 49 3.70 6.29 2.20
C ARG A 49 3.11 4.95 2.50
N ILE A 50 3.89 4.07 3.11
CA ILE A 50 3.47 2.73 3.46
C ILE A 50 3.87 2.47 4.90
N ILE A 51 2.93 2.05 5.72
CA ILE A 51 3.20 1.59 7.08
C ILE A 51 3.05 0.08 7.19
N ASN A 52 3.88 -0.54 8.01
CA ASN A 52 3.63 -1.85 8.55
C ASN A 52 2.84 -1.67 9.85
N ASP A 53 1.61 -2.20 9.92
CA ASP A 53 0.70 -1.96 11.06
C ASP A 53 1.08 -2.71 12.35
N GLY A 54 2.21 -3.42 12.34
CA GLY A 54 2.76 -4.10 13.50
C GLY A 54 2.01 -5.36 13.94
N ASN A 55 0.85 -5.65 13.36
CA ASN A 55 0.00 -6.77 13.82
C ASN A 55 0.67 -8.15 13.70
N THR A 56 1.74 -8.27 12.96
CA THR A 56 2.46 -9.53 12.73
C THR A 56 3.75 -9.64 13.50
N ASP A 57 4.17 -8.58 14.21
CA ASP A 57 5.48 -8.47 14.89
C ASP A 57 6.68 -8.81 13.97
N ALA A 58 6.50 -8.71 12.65
CA ALA A 58 7.49 -9.08 11.66
C ALA A 58 7.77 -7.95 10.67
N ASN A 59 8.97 -7.96 10.09
CA ASN A 59 9.26 -7.13 8.93
C ASN A 59 8.43 -7.63 7.75
N LEU A 60 7.83 -6.69 7.03
CA LEU A 60 7.15 -6.93 5.77
C LEU A 60 7.90 -6.22 4.64
N TYR A 61 7.58 -6.58 3.42
CA TYR A 61 8.14 -5.95 2.24
C TYR A 61 7.00 -5.35 1.42
N ALA A 62 7.24 -4.15 0.93
CA ALA A 62 6.40 -3.53 -0.09
C ALA A 62 7.02 -3.84 -1.45
N ASP A 63 6.45 -4.78 -2.19
CA ASP A 63 6.84 -5.02 -3.58
C ASP A 63 6.12 -3.97 -4.43
N ILE A 64 6.89 -2.98 -4.92
CA ILE A 64 6.40 -1.79 -5.62
C ILE A 64 6.64 -1.96 -7.12
N TYR A 65 5.59 -1.72 -7.92
CA TYR A 65 5.63 -1.76 -9.38
C TYR A 65 5.11 -0.44 -9.93
N VAL A 66 5.93 0.24 -10.71
CA VAL A 66 5.61 1.56 -11.26
C VAL A 66 5.38 1.46 -12.75
N PHE A 67 4.20 1.85 -13.20
CA PHE A 67 3.80 1.86 -14.60
C PHE A 67 3.59 3.29 -15.08
N ASP A 68 3.90 3.56 -16.34
CA ASP A 68 3.52 4.80 -17.00
C ASP A 68 2.08 4.74 -17.56
N ASP A 69 1.65 5.81 -18.22
CA ASP A 69 0.32 5.91 -18.83
C ASP A 69 0.18 5.10 -20.15
N SER A 70 1.28 4.54 -20.66
CA SER A 70 1.30 3.57 -21.77
C SER A 70 1.18 2.12 -21.28
N GLN A 71 1.07 1.91 -19.96
CA GLN A 71 1.03 0.59 -19.31
C GLN A 71 2.36 -0.17 -19.36
N GLU A 72 3.47 0.54 -19.56
CA GLU A 72 4.80 -0.05 -19.53
C GLU A 72 5.35 0.02 -18.10
N LEU A 73 5.92 -1.10 -17.61
CA LEU A 73 6.63 -1.12 -16.33
C LEU A 73 7.86 -0.20 -16.45
N GLN A 74 8.02 0.71 -15.50
CA GLN A 74 9.12 1.68 -15.48
C GLN A 74 10.16 1.33 -14.41
N ALA A 75 9.73 0.71 -13.33
CA ALA A 75 10.59 0.25 -12.23
C ALA A 75 9.85 -0.74 -11.35
N CYS A 76 10.59 -1.62 -10.68
CA CYS A 76 10.09 -2.45 -9.59
C CYS A 76 11.14 -2.61 -8.49
N CYS A 77 10.70 -2.73 -7.24
CA CYS A 77 11.58 -2.96 -6.07
C CYS A 77 10.82 -3.56 -4.90
N GLY A 78 11.54 -4.30 -4.03
CA GLY A 78 11.06 -4.78 -2.74
C GLY A 78 11.67 -3.98 -1.60
N CYS A 79 10.87 -3.19 -0.90
CA CYS A 79 11.31 -2.32 0.19
C CYS A 79 10.91 -2.89 1.55
N VAL A 80 11.88 -3.09 2.44
CA VAL A 80 11.62 -3.59 3.80
C VAL A 80 10.98 -2.51 4.66
N ILE A 81 9.99 -2.91 5.47
CA ILE A 81 9.35 -2.08 6.48
C ILE A 81 9.27 -2.89 7.77
N SER A 82 9.94 -2.42 8.82
CA SER A 82 9.91 -3.06 10.15
C SER A 82 8.51 -3.00 10.75
N ALA A 83 8.24 -3.82 11.76
CA ALA A 83 6.99 -3.72 12.51
C ALA A 83 6.84 -2.29 13.07
N ASP A 84 5.66 -1.69 12.92
CA ASP A 84 5.35 -0.30 13.26
C ASP A 84 6.16 0.76 12.46
N GLY A 85 6.87 0.33 11.40
CA GLY A 85 7.70 1.21 10.58
C GLY A 85 6.91 1.98 9.51
N LEU A 86 7.49 3.08 9.05
CA LEU A 86 7.00 3.92 7.96
C LEU A 86 8.03 3.98 6.84
N LEU A 87 7.62 3.60 5.63
CA LEU A 87 8.36 3.86 4.40
C LEU A 87 7.76 5.09 3.71
N SER A 88 8.59 6.02 3.27
CA SER A 88 8.17 7.22 2.56
C SER A 88 8.99 7.41 1.29
N GLU A 89 8.38 7.15 0.11
CA GLU A 89 9.05 7.18 -1.18
C GLU A 89 8.64 8.37 -2.02
N SER A 90 9.62 9.10 -2.52
CA SER A 90 9.43 10.16 -3.51
C SER A 90 9.13 9.56 -4.88
N VAL A 91 8.06 9.99 -5.53
CA VAL A 91 7.76 9.52 -6.89
C VAL A 91 8.86 9.92 -7.86
N ASN A 92 9.36 11.17 -7.79
CA ASN A 92 10.35 11.66 -8.72
C ASN A 92 11.78 11.15 -8.47
N LYS A 93 12.16 10.99 -7.19
CA LYS A 93 13.56 10.73 -6.79
C LYS A 93 13.84 9.25 -6.54
N ASN A 94 12.80 8.48 -6.15
CA ASN A 94 12.93 7.08 -5.79
C ASN A 94 12.26 6.16 -6.82
N LEU A 95 10.99 6.43 -7.13
CA LEU A 95 10.17 5.51 -7.90
C LEU A 95 10.31 5.67 -9.41
N THR A 96 10.60 6.89 -9.89
CA THR A 96 10.74 7.20 -11.33
C THR A 96 12.08 7.86 -11.66
N ALA A 97 13.08 7.68 -10.80
CA ALA A 97 14.39 8.32 -10.99
C ALA A 97 15.15 7.75 -12.18
N ASP A 98 15.10 6.43 -12.33
CA ASP A 98 15.84 5.67 -13.34
C ASP A 98 14.91 4.65 -14.03
N PRO A 99 13.99 5.14 -14.89
CA PRO A 99 13.00 4.28 -15.53
C PRO A 99 13.65 3.42 -16.62
N ILE A 100 13.17 2.19 -16.79
CA ILE A 100 13.67 1.24 -17.81
C ILE A 100 13.68 1.81 -19.22
N THR A 101 12.70 2.65 -19.54
CA THR A 101 12.62 3.30 -20.84
C THR A 101 13.61 4.45 -21.05
N GLY A 102 14.31 4.89 -19.98
CA GLY A 102 15.16 6.08 -19.98
C GLY A 102 14.39 7.41 -20.06
N ILE A 103 13.06 7.35 -20.12
CA ILE A 103 12.17 8.52 -20.20
C ILE A 103 11.37 8.62 -18.90
N LYS A 104 11.64 9.64 -18.09
CA LYS A 104 10.94 9.85 -16.83
C LYS A 104 9.44 10.08 -17.06
N PRO A 105 8.57 9.19 -16.55
CA PRO A 105 7.14 9.31 -16.76
C PRO A 105 6.56 10.45 -15.93
N GLN A 106 5.53 11.10 -16.47
CA GLN A 106 4.84 12.20 -15.77
C GLN A 106 3.57 11.75 -15.07
N ARG A 107 3.04 10.60 -15.42
CA ARG A 107 1.82 10.03 -14.85
C ARG A 107 1.77 8.53 -15.08
N GLY A 108 1.03 7.85 -14.24
CA GLY A 108 0.86 6.41 -14.36
C GLY A 108 0.24 5.81 -13.11
N VAL A 109 0.48 4.52 -12.91
CA VAL A 109 -0.07 3.72 -11.82
C VAL A 109 1.07 3.15 -10.99
N ILE A 110 0.89 3.15 -9.68
CA ILE A 110 1.74 2.42 -8.74
C ILE A 110 0.91 1.29 -8.18
N LYS A 111 1.45 0.08 -8.21
CA LYS A 111 0.89 -1.11 -7.60
C LYS A 111 1.83 -1.58 -6.50
N VAL A 112 1.28 -1.91 -5.35
CA VAL A 112 2.06 -2.39 -4.20
C VAL A 112 1.48 -3.71 -3.73
N ILE A 113 2.36 -4.68 -3.48
CA ILE A 113 2.00 -5.95 -2.85
C ILE A 113 2.64 -5.99 -1.48
N SER A 114 1.83 -6.26 -0.45
CA SER A 114 2.32 -6.60 0.89
C SER A 114 2.85 -8.03 0.87
N SER A 115 4.14 -8.21 1.15
CA SER A 115 4.88 -9.45 0.92
C SER A 115 5.75 -9.83 2.11
N GLN A 116 6.09 -11.12 2.19
CA GLN A 116 7.16 -11.64 3.06
C GLN A 116 8.49 -11.83 2.32
N SER A 117 8.53 -11.62 1.01
CA SER A 117 9.75 -11.68 0.20
C SER A 117 10.28 -10.28 -0.09
N SER A 118 11.60 -10.12 -0.03
CA SER A 118 12.28 -8.89 -0.47
C SER A 118 12.49 -8.85 -1.98
N ASP A 119 12.23 -9.96 -2.66
CA ASP A 119 12.40 -10.12 -4.09
C ASP A 119 11.04 -9.91 -4.78
N PRO A 120 10.84 -8.79 -5.49
CA PRO A 120 9.57 -8.47 -6.14
C PRO A 120 9.25 -9.38 -7.34
N THR A 121 10.19 -10.21 -7.75
CA THR A 121 9.95 -11.27 -8.75
C THR A 121 9.34 -12.52 -8.13
N VAL A 122 9.41 -12.65 -6.79
CA VAL A 122 8.90 -13.79 -6.01
C VAL A 122 7.78 -13.30 -5.07
N ILE A 123 6.57 -13.19 -5.60
CA ILE A 123 5.42 -12.66 -4.87
C ILE A 123 4.99 -13.64 -3.76
N SER A 124 5.19 -13.21 -2.50
CA SER A 124 4.78 -13.94 -1.29
C SER A 124 3.82 -13.09 -0.46
N GLN A 125 2.55 -13.04 -0.90
CA GLN A 125 1.53 -12.18 -0.32
C GLN A 125 1.36 -12.42 1.18
N PHE A 126 1.38 -11.34 1.95
CA PHE A 126 1.13 -11.38 3.38
C PHE A 126 0.52 -10.04 3.85
N PRO A 127 -0.62 -10.03 4.56
CA PRO A 127 -1.27 -8.79 4.97
C PRO A 127 -0.52 -8.07 6.11
N GLY A 128 -0.71 -6.77 6.23
CA GLY A 128 -0.17 -5.95 7.33
C GLY A 128 0.36 -4.59 6.88
N LEU A 129 0.40 -4.32 5.57
CA LEU A 129 0.73 -2.99 5.07
C LEU A 129 -0.53 -2.14 4.89
N ARG A 130 -0.33 -0.81 4.99
CA ARG A 130 -1.31 0.24 4.67
C ARG A 130 -0.63 1.29 3.84
N GLU A 131 -1.30 1.78 2.81
CA GLU A 131 -0.70 2.67 1.83
C GLU A 131 -1.49 3.97 1.67
N TRP A 132 -0.78 5.09 1.63
CA TRP A 132 -1.28 6.41 1.25
C TRP A 132 -0.42 6.98 0.14
N SER A 133 -1.05 7.75 -0.74
CA SER A 133 -0.32 8.45 -1.79
C SER A 133 -0.77 9.90 -1.91
N THR A 134 0.19 10.75 -2.25
CA THR A 134 -0.06 12.15 -2.57
C THR A 134 -0.32 12.28 -4.07
N HIS A 135 -1.43 12.90 -4.44
CA HIS A 135 -1.78 13.22 -5.82
C HIS A 135 -1.54 14.69 -6.10
N VAL A 136 -0.83 14.97 -7.17
CA VAL A 136 -0.52 16.33 -7.63
C VAL A 136 -1.44 16.69 -8.78
N GLN A 137 -2.28 17.71 -8.60
CA GLN A 137 -3.22 18.19 -9.62
C GLN A 137 -2.82 19.56 -10.11
N LYS A 138 -2.72 19.72 -11.43
CA LYS A 138 -2.48 21.04 -12.04
C LYS A 138 -3.76 21.87 -12.02
N LEU A 139 -3.65 23.07 -11.50
CA LEU A 139 -4.72 24.07 -11.50
C LEU A 139 -4.47 25.15 -12.55
N THR A 140 -5.41 26.09 -12.70
CA THR A 140 -5.23 27.26 -13.56
C THR A 140 -4.03 28.10 -13.15
N SER A 141 -3.75 28.16 -11.82
CA SER A 141 -2.57 28.82 -11.25
C SER A 141 -1.92 27.87 -10.23
N GLY A 142 -0.80 27.23 -10.62
CA GLY A 142 -0.03 26.35 -9.72
C GLY A 142 -0.55 24.92 -9.65
N TYR A 143 -0.39 24.31 -8.48
CA TYR A 143 -0.72 22.91 -8.21
C TYR A 143 -1.44 22.77 -6.88
N ALA A 144 -2.32 21.80 -6.76
CA ALA A 144 -2.88 21.31 -5.51
C ALA A 144 -2.34 19.91 -5.22
N MET A 145 -2.21 19.60 -3.94
CA MET A 145 -1.83 18.27 -3.46
C MET A 145 -2.94 17.72 -2.57
N THR A 146 -3.27 16.47 -2.76
CA THR A 146 -4.20 15.72 -1.90
C THR A 146 -3.58 14.39 -1.55
N GLU A 147 -3.72 13.95 -0.32
CA GLU A 147 -3.30 12.62 0.11
C GLU A 147 -4.53 11.74 0.31
N THR A 148 -4.48 10.54 -0.23
CA THR A 148 -5.58 9.57 -0.15
C THR A 148 -5.05 8.20 0.21
N LEU A 149 -5.88 7.41 0.89
CA LEU A 149 -5.64 5.98 1.06
C LEU A 149 -5.67 5.32 -0.32
N ALA A 150 -4.75 4.40 -0.58
CA ALA A 150 -4.75 3.62 -1.81
C ALA A 150 -5.97 2.70 -1.88
N ALA A 151 -6.41 2.40 -3.09
CA ALA A 151 -7.45 1.40 -3.29
C ALA A 151 -6.87 0.01 -3.04
N ASP A 152 -7.48 -0.73 -2.14
CA ASP A 152 -7.08 -2.07 -1.77
C ASP A 152 -7.98 -3.14 -2.42
N SER A 153 -7.42 -4.31 -2.69
CA SER A 153 -8.12 -5.43 -3.28
C SER A 153 -7.37 -6.75 -3.08
N ASN A 154 -7.96 -7.83 -3.53
CA ASN A 154 -7.28 -9.11 -3.63
C ASN A 154 -6.48 -9.19 -4.93
N LEU A 155 -5.22 -9.56 -4.84
CA LEU A 155 -4.38 -9.81 -6.01
C LEU A 155 -4.82 -11.06 -6.75
N ALA A 156 -5.20 -10.91 -8.02
CA ALA A 156 -5.53 -12.05 -8.87
C ALA A 156 -4.25 -12.83 -9.25
N PRO A 157 -4.30 -14.17 -9.33
CA PRO A 157 -3.13 -14.96 -9.73
C PRO A 157 -2.51 -14.53 -11.06
N SER A 158 -3.34 -14.20 -12.05
CA SER A 158 -2.85 -13.71 -13.35
C SER A 158 -2.13 -12.37 -13.27
N GLU A 159 -2.55 -11.50 -12.35
CA GLU A 159 -1.87 -10.24 -12.10
C GLU A 159 -0.54 -10.46 -11.36
N ALA A 160 -0.50 -11.37 -10.39
CA ALA A 160 0.73 -11.75 -9.71
C ALA A 160 1.77 -12.29 -10.69
N ASP A 161 1.36 -13.23 -11.55
CA ASP A 161 2.23 -13.80 -12.58
C ASP A 161 2.76 -12.73 -13.55
N LEU A 162 1.90 -11.79 -13.96
CA LEU A 162 2.29 -10.69 -14.83
C LEU A 162 3.32 -9.75 -14.17
N LEU A 163 3.07 -9.32 -12.93
CA LEU A 163 3.97 -8.42 -12.19
C LEU A 163 5.33 -9.07 -11.95
N SER A 164 5.35 -10.33 -11.52
CA SER A 164 6.57 -11.12 -11.34
C SER A 164 7.36 -11.23 -12.65
N MET A 165 6.69 -11.56 -13.75
CA MET A 165 7.33 -11.69 -15.07
C MET A 165 7.91 -10.36 -15.55
N LEU A 166 7.15 -9.27 -15.45
CA LEU A 166 7.60 -7.95 -15.90
C LEU A 166 8.78 -7.45 -15.07
N CYS A 167 8.76 -7.64 -13.75
CA CYS A 167 9.86 -7.27 -12.88
C CYS A 167 11.12 -8.11 -13.15
N SER A 168 10.98 -9.43 -13.36
CA SER A 168 12.11 -10.28 -13.75
C SER A 168 12.75 -9.83 -15.06
N PHE A 169 11.94 -9.32 -15.99
CA PHE A 169 12.43 -8.80 -17.26
C PHE A 169 13.16 -7.46 -17.08
N ASP A 170 12.64 -6.58 -16.22
CA ASP A 170 13.28 -5.31 -15.87
C ASP A 170 14.66 -5.53 -15.23
N GLU A 171 14.77 -6.45 -14.26
CA GLU A 171 16.05 -6.81 -13.63
C GLU A 171 17.09 -7.29 -14.65
N LEU A 172 16.66 -8.05 -15.67
CA LEU A 172 17.55 -8.54 -16.71
C LEU A 172 18.04 -7.43 -17.64
N LEU A 173 17.23 -6.41 -17.90
CA LEU A 173 17.54 -5.35 -18.87
C LEU A 173 18.27 -4.17 -18.24
N SER A 174 17.83 -3.70 -17.10
CA SER A 174 18.31 -2.46 -16.49
C SER A 174 19.17 -2.69 -15.26
N GLY A 175 18.87 -3.72 -14.49
CA GLY A 175 19.48 -3.92 -13.17
C GLY A 175 19.22 -2.75 -12.22
N HIS A 176 18.26 -1.90 -12.51
CA HIS A 176 17.94 -0.69 -11.78
C HIS A 176 16.54 -0.71 -11.22
N PRO A 177 16.34 -1.41 -10.11
CA PRO A 177 15.09 -1.31 -9.37
C PRO A 177 14.88 0.12 -8.88
N CYS A 178 13.66 0.48 -8.51
CA CYS A 178 13.42 1.71 -7.77
C CYS A 178 14.26 1.71 -6.48
N THR A 179 14.61 2.89 -5.98
CA THR A 179 15.43 3.03 -4.77
C THR A 179 14.51 3.05 -3.56
N CYS A 180 14.71 2.11 -2.64
CA CYS A 180 14.07 2.19 -1.33
C CYS A 180 14.82 3.17 -0.43
N THR A 181 14.13 4.15 0.13
CA THR A 181 14.67 4.94 1.23
C THR A 181 14.81 4.04 2.46
N GLN A 182 15.79 4.34 3.31
CA GLN A 182 15.81 3.71 4.63
C GLN A 182 14.60 4.23 5.42
N GLU A 183 13.96 3.35 6.21
CA GLU A 183 12.91 3.77 7.13
C GLU A 183 13.38 5.00 7.91
N ASP A 184 12.53 6.03 7.95
CA ASP A 184 12.76 7.18 8.82
C ASP A 184 12.67 6.70 10.27
N GLN A 185 13.82 6.33 10.85
CA GLN A 185 13.94 5.92 12.26
C GLN A 185 14.01 7.12 13.21
N ASP A 186 13.70 8.31 12.73
CA ASP A 186 13.70 9.53 13.54
C ASP A 186 12.32 9.75 14.20
N PHE A 187 12.11 9.04 15.31
CA PHE A 187 11.10 9.40 16.32
C PHE A 187 11.77 9.63 17.67
#